data_0f952f934a21fffda881f09aa6c1aeeb
#
_entry.id   0f952f934a21fffda881f09aa6c1aeeb
#
_cell.length_a   1.000
_cell.length_b   1.000
_cell.length_c   1.000
_cell.angle_alpha   90.00
_cell.angle_beta   90.00
_cell.angle_gamma   90.00
#
_symmetry.space_group_name_H-M   'P 1'
#
loop_
_entity.id
_entity.type
_entity.pdbx_description
1 polymer ?
#
loop_
_entity_poly.entity_id
_entity_poly.type
_entity_poly.pdbx_seq_one_letter_code
_entity_poly.pdbx_strand_id
1 'polypeptide(L)'
;VPAISNTEFSSLNPNDIENVSVLKDASAAIYGARAAGGVILVTTKKGKKGDKLRISYNGMVTANTPANMIPLAGMRDFASTMAEASYQDFVESDGNGGEVITQRYVNGQTWNNVLAVGGKTPHVGVSFDDTNLLVIDKMALGDPFTYVDTNNLIHYYESNNWLDLLYGTTWSTQHNIGIQGSSERARWSASLGYADDRSVIIATDDGIKKYNARMNADYDITKWLVFNMNISYSNRYKDSPLDGLDGNNSGMYDAPAAPAYTPSGNYYDFYVCGRSPLSAMQAGGRAKQEFETFRYSNTLTAQLTKDLKATGSMSFIKNNNVQTEYKTTYYVGAPYAVNIEKNGNGEVIGYDVNEQLNVVNAGTKSYAQE
;
A
#
# COMPACT_ATOMS: atom_id res chain seq x y z
N VAL A 1 -36.06 1.96 -1.07
CA VAL A 1 -34.69 2.42 -0.82
C VAL A 1 -33.75 1.44 -1.48
N PRO A 2 -32.89 1.85 -2.43
CA PRO A 2 -31.97 0.93 -3.06
C PRO A 2 -30.93 0.43 -2.04
N ALA A 3 -30.68 -0.88 -2.02
CA ALA A 3 -29.57 -1.44 -1.26
C ALA A 3 -28.23 -1.06 -1.92
N ILE A 4 -27.26 -0.71 -1.13
CA ILE A 4 -25.90 -0.38 -1.61
C ILE A 4 -24.90 -1.41 -1.11
N SER A 5 -23.82 -1.62 -1.86
CA SER A 5 -22.71 -2.49 -1.49
C SER A 5 -21.80 -1.82 -0.43
N ASN A 6 -20.91 -2.60 0.21
CA ASN A 6 -19.91 -2.06 1.13
C ASN A 6 -18.99 -1.03 0.44
N THR A 7 -18.67 -1.24 -0.82
CA THR A 7 -17.84 -0.32 -1.61
C THR A 7 -18.59 1.00 -1.85
N GLU A 8 -19.87 0.95 -2.19
CA GLU A 8 -20.71 2.14 -2.36
C GLU A 8 -20.90 2.88 -1.04
N PHE A 9 -21.06 2.17 0.08
CA PHE A 9 -21.16 2.79 1.41
C PHE A 9 -19.87 3.56 1.76
N SER A 10 -18.72 2.94 1.51
CA SER A 10 -17.41 3.58 1.77
C SER A 10 -17.10 4.74 0.82
N SER A 11 -17.82 4.86 -0.29
CA SER A 11 -17.68 5.99 -1.23
C SER A 11 -18.55 7.19 -0.89
N LEU A 12 -19.47 7.05 0.07
CA LEU A 12 -20.32 8.17 0.51
C LEU A 12 -19.46 9.25 1.18
N ASN A 13 -19.73 10.49 0.82
CA ASN A 13 -19.11 11.63 1.50
C ASN A 13 -19.80 11.86 2.85
N PRO A 14 -19.07 11.75 3.99
CA PRO A 14 -19.65 11.98 5.32
C PRO A 14 -20.30 13.37 5.48
N ASN A 15 -19.77 14.37 4.77
CA ASN A 15 -20.31 15.73 4.83
C ASN A 15 -21.70 15.89 4.23
N ASP A 16 -22.13 14.92 3.37
CA ASP A 16 -23.48 14.90 2.80
C ASP A 16 -24.51 14.21 3.69
N ILE A 17 -24.05 13.54 4.75
CA ILE A 17 -24.92 12.76 5.64
C ILE A 17 -25.56 13.68 6.68
N GLU A 18 -26.88 13.60 6.80
CA GLU A 18 -27.64 14.26 7.86
C GLU A 18 -27.84 13.31 9.06
N ASN A 19 -28.17 12.04 8.79
CA ASN A 19 -28.42 11.05 9.84
C ASN A 19 -28.10 9.63 9.35
N VAL A 20 -27.65 8.79 10.29
CA VAL A 20 -27.46 7.35 10.09
C VAL A 20 -28.28 6.61 11.15
N SER A 21 -29.20 5.77 10.71
CA SER A 21 -30.01 4.92 11.59
C SER A 21 -29.72 3.46 11.31
N VAL A 22 -29.44 2.70 12.36
CA VAL A 22 -29.23 1.25 12.28
C VAL A 22 -30.50 0.54 12.73
N LEU A 23 -31.16 -0.15 11.80
CA LEU A 23 -32.34 -0.94 12.06
C LEU A 23 -31.95 -2.39 12.24
N LYS A 24 -32.35 -2.98 13.36
CA LYS A 24 -32.11 -4.39 13.70
C LYS A 24 -33.45 -5.11 13.89
N ASP A 25 -33.40 -6.42 13.78
CA ASP A 25 -34.56 -7.30 14.04
C ASP A 25 -35.79 -6.97 13.18
N ALA A 26 -36.98 -7.02 13.78
CA ALA A 26 -38.28 -6.83 13.10
C ALA A 26 -38.39 -5.46 12.39
N SER A 27 -37.72 -4.43 12.84
CA SER A 27 -37.74 -3.11 12.19
C SER A 27 -37.10 -3.10 10.81
N ALA A 28 -36.19 -4.04 10.54
CA ALA A 28 -35.56 -4.22 9.24
C ALA A 28 -36.44 -5.00 8.23
N ALA A 29 -37.42 -5.73 8.69
CA ALA A 29 -38.25 -6.63 7.85
C ALA A 29 -39.00 -5.90 6.73
N ILE A 30 -39.34 -4.62 6.92
CA ILE A 30 -40.02 -3.80 5.89
C ILE A 30 -39.16 -3.58 4.63
N TYR A 31 -37.84 -3.84 4.72
CA TYR A 31 -36.89 -3.71 3.61
C TYR A 31 -36.66 -5.03 2.85
N GLY A 32 -37.40 -6.10 3.21
CA GLY A 32 -37.41 -7.37 2.51
C GLY A 32 -36.33 -8.36 2.99
N ALA A 33 -36.23 -9.50 2.28
CA ALA A 33 -35.37 -10.62 2.70
C ALA A 33 -33.88 -10.28 2.81
N ARG A 34 -33.36 -9.31 2.05
CA ARG A 34 -31.97 -8.85 2.14
C ARG A 34 -31.65 -8.12 3.44
N ALA A 35 -32.66 -7.74 4.20
CA ALA A 35 -32.52 -7.04 5.49
C ALA A 35 -32.40 -7.98 6.70
N ALA A 36 -32.30 -9.31 6.49
CA ALA A 36 -32.22 -10.29 7.57
C ALA A 36 -31.03 -10.04 8.56
N GLY A 37 -29.94 -9.45 8.10
CA GLY A 37 -28.80 -9.04 8.92
C GLY A 37 -28.88 -7.64 9.51
N GLY A 38 -30.01 -6.92 9.29
CA GLY A 38 -30.18 -5.51 9.66
C GLY A 38 -30.04 -4.55 8.48
N VAL A 39 -30.39 -3.29 8.71
CA VAL A 39 -30.34 -2.21 7.70
C VAL A 39 -29.67 -0.98 8.28
N ILE A 40 -28.72 -0.41 7.55
CA ILE A 40 -28.18 0.92 7.82
C ILE A 40 -28.90 1.91 6.91
N LEU A 41 -29.72 2.77 7.49
CA LEU A 41 -30.43 3.81 6.75
C LEU A 41 -29.65 5.11 6.81
N VAL A 42 -29.16 5.55 5.65
CA VAL A 42 -28.43 6.81 5.51
C VAL A 42 -29.35 7.87 4.93
N THR A 43 -29.56 8.94 5.67
CA THR A 43 -30.30 10.11 5.22
C THR A 43 -29.32 11.22 4.87
N THR A 44 -29.43 11.76 3.66
CA THR A 44 -28.58 12.84 3.19
C THR A 44 -29.20 14.22 3.42
N LYS A 45 -28.35 15.23 3.58
CA LYS A 45 -28.77 16.62 3.77
C LYS A 45 -29.66 17.10 2.64
N LYS A 46 -30.72 17.83 2.99
CA LYS A 46 -31.69 18.43 2.06
C LYS A 46 -31.92 19.88 2.45
N GLY A 47 -32.26 20.70 1.47
CA GLY A 47 -32.78 22.06 1.73
C GLY A 47 -34.10 22.00 2.48
N LYS A 48 -34.31 22.91 3.43
CA LYS A 48 -35.55 23.04 4.20
C LYS A 48 -36.34 24.26 3.72
N LYS A 49 -37.68 24.20 3.82
CA LYS A 49 -38.53 25.33 3.44
C LYS A 49 -38.19 26.55 4.29
N GLY A 50 -37.99 27.69 3.63
CA GLY A 50 -37.56 28.95 4.30
C GLY A 50 -36.05 29.11 4.47
N ASP A 51 -35.23 28.12 4.05
CA ASP A 51 -33.78 28.28 4.06
C ASP A 51 -33.36 29.40 3.11
N LYS A 52 -32.58 30.36 3.63
CA LYS A 52 -31.83 31.31 2.79
C LYS A 52 -30.70 30.57 2.09
N LEU A 53 -30.20 31.13 0.99
CA LEU A 53 -28.99 30.62 0.34
C LEU A 53 -27.86 30.51 1.34
N ARG A 54 -27.33 29.29 1.49
CA ARG A 54 -26.21 28.99 2.38
C ARG A 54 -25.13 28.24 1.61
N ILE A 55 -23.92 28.76 1.68
CA ILE A 55 -22.72 28.11 1.14
C ILE A 55 -21.87 27.65 2.33
N SER A 56 -21.36 26.44 2.27
CA SER A 56 -20.47 25.86 3.28
C SER A 56 -19.24 25.29 2.61
N TYR A 57 -18.11 25.47 3.24
CA TYR A 57 -16.85 24.82 2.89
C TYR A 57 -16.31 24.10 4.12
N ASN A 58 -15.85 22.86 3.92
CA ASN A 58 -15.16 22.07 4.93
C ASN A 58 -13.88 21.51 4.32
N GLY A 59 -12.74 21.88 4.88
CA GLY A 59 -11.42 21.40 4.51
C GLY A 59 -10.78 20.64 5.67
N MET A 60 -10.09 19.56 5.38
CA MET A 60 -9.33 18.80 6.35
C MET A 60 -7.98 18.40 5.74
N VAL A 61 -6.94 18.49 6.56
CA VAL A 61 -5.60 17.99 6.26
C VAL A 61 -5.22 17.03 7.37
N THR A 62 -4.75 15.84 7.01
CA THR A 62 -4.39 14.79 7.97
C THR A 62 -2.97 14.34 7.72
N ALA A 63 -2.14 14.32 8.77
CA ALA A 63 -0.85 13.66 8.75
C ALA A 63 -1.05 12.17 9.07
N ASN A 64 -0.63 11.31 8.17
CA ASN A 64 -0.64 9.86 8.36
C ASN A 64 0.77 9.42 8.71
N THR A 65 0.98 8.92 9.92
CA THR A 65 2.29 8.49 10.41
C THR A 65 2.20 7.02 10.82
N PRO A 66 3.19 6.18 10.52
CA PRO A 66 3.23 4.81 11.02
C PRO A 66 3.17 4.79 12.54
N ALA A 67 2.22 4.02 13.11
CA ALA A 67 1.99 4.03 14.56
C ALA A 67 3.07 3.25 15.34
N ASN A 68 3.49 2.10 14.82
CA ASN A 68 4.49 1.23 15.43
C ASN A 68 5.40 0.67 14.34
N MET A 69 6.62 1.19 14.26
CA MET A 69 7.67 0.61 13.45
C MET A 69 8.50 -0.34 14.32
N ILE A 70 8.66 -1.58 13.88
CA ILE A 70 9.55 -2.52 14.56
C ILE A 70 10.97 -2.07 14.29
N PRO A 71 11.82 -1.84 15.31
CA PRO A 71 13.21 -1.51 15.07
C PRO A 71 13.89 -2.69 14.37
N LEU A 72 14.53 -2.43 13.25
CA LEU A 72 15.34 -3.42 12.54
C LEU A 72 16.76 -3.43 13.11
N ALA A 73 17.37 -4.62 13.10
CA ALA A 73 18.79 -4.76 13.42
C ALA A 73 19.61 -4.00 12.38
N GLY A 74 20.66 -3.32 12.82
CA GLY A 74 21.68 -2.79 11.92
C GLY A 74 22.57 -3.91 11.36
N MET A 75 23.45 -3.58 10.42
CA MET A 75 24.37 -4.54 9.79
C MET A 75 25.19 -5.35 10.79
N ARG A 76 25.69 -4.71 11.84
CA ARG A 76 26.45 -5.35 12.92
C ARG A 76 25.65 -6.41 13.67
N ASP A 77 24.47 -6.03 14.16
CA ASP A 77 23.60 -6.92 14.95
C ASP A 77 23.08 -8.06 14.09
N PHE A 78 22.76 -7.78 12.84
CA PHE A 78 22.39 -8.77 11.84
C PHE A 78 23.53 -9.80 11.66
N ALA A 79 24.76 -9.35 11.41
CA ALA A 79 25.92 -10.22 11.23
C ALA A 79 26.16 -11.12 12.46
N SER A 80 26.07 -10.54 13.67
CA SER A 80 26.24 -11.27 14.93
C SER A 80 25.16 -12.35 15.11
N THR A 81 23.90 -11.99 14.87
CA THR A 81 22.78 -12.92 15.00
C THR A 81 22.85 -14.06 13.99
N MET A 82 23.22 -13.75 12.76
CA MET A 82 23.39 -14.75 11.71
C MET A 82 24.57 -15.69 12.00
N ALA A 83 25.65 -15.15 12.58
CA ALA A 83 26.79 -15.94 13.05
C ALA A 83 26.36 -16.95 14.12
N GLU A 84 25.64 -16.46 15.14
CA GLU A 84 25.16 -17.32 16.24
C GLU A 84 24.19 -18.38 15.75
N ALA A 85 23.21 -18.00 14.89
CA ALA A 85 22.27 -18.96 14.30
C ALA A 85 23.02 -20.06 13.51
N SER A 86 24.02 -19.68 12.71
CA SER A 86 24.82 -20.65 11.97
C SER A 86 25.67 -21.56 12.88
N TYR A 87 26.11 -21.04 14.02
CA TYR A 87 26.80 -21.86 15.03
C TYR A 87 25.88 -22.96 15.59
N GLN A 88 24.62 -22.63 15.89
CA GLN A 88 23.64 -23.60 16.39
C GLN A 88 23.36 -24.73 15.38
N ASP A 89 23.40 -24.43 14.09
CA ASP A 89 23.20 -25.42 13.02
C ASP A 89 24.36 -26.43 12.88
N PHE A 90 25.52 -26.16 13.50
CA PHE A 90 26.70 -27.03 13.45
C PHE A 90 26.88 -27.89 14.71
N VAL A 91 26.01 -27.74 15.69
CA VAL A 91 26.04 -28.56 16.90
C VAL A 91 25.13 -29.77 16.68
N GLU A 92 25.71 -30.95 16.71
CA GLU A 92 24.97 -32.23 16.59
C GLU A 92 24.99 -32.99 17.94
N SER A 93 23.95 -33.75 18.20
CA SER A 93 23.91 -34.62 19.37
C SER A 93 24.91 -35.79 19.19
N ASP A 94 25.72 -36.07 20.21
CA ASP A 94 26.65 -37.24 20.22
C ASP A 94 25.93 -38.57 20.47
N GLY A 95 24.60 -38.55 20.54
CA GLY A 95 23.78 -39.74 20.82
C GLY A 95 23.78 -40.21 22.29
N ASN A 96 24.57 -39.56 23.17
CA ASN A 96 24.71 -39.90 24.57
C ASN A 96 24.24 -38.78 25.50
N GLY A 97 23.54 -37.76 24.93
CA GLY A 97 23.07 -36.57 25.65
C GLY A 97 24.08 -35.44 25.73
N GLY A 98 25.20 -35.55 25.01
CA GLY A 98 26.17 -34.48 24.79
C GLY A 98 26.00 -33.86 23.39
N GLU A 99 26.65 -32.72 23.21
CA GLU A 99 26.73 -32.01 21.92
C GLU A 99 28.11 -32.16 21.32
N VAL A 100 28.18 -32.52 20.05
CA VAL A 100 29.41 -32.60 19.27
C VAL A 100 29.39 -31.47 18.23
N ILE A 101 30.38 -30.61 18.29
CA ILE A 101 30.59 -29.62 17.24
C ILE A 101 31.14 -30.35 16.03
N THR A 102 30.42 -30.26 14.89
CA THR A 102 30.83 -30.96 13.66
C THR A 102 32.22 -30.54 13.21
N GLN A 103 32.89 -31.32 12.34
CA GLN A 103 34.25 -31.04 11.84
C GLN A 103 34.46 -29.66 11.22
N ARG A 104 33.37 -28.95 10.96
CA ARG A 104 33.38 -27.59 10.42
C ARG A 104 33.70 -26.52 11.46
N TYR A 105 33.63 -26.85 12.75
CA TYR A 105 33.96 -25.96 13.84
C TYR A 105 35.09 -26.54 14.69
N VAL A 106 36.30 -26.47 14.17
CA VAL A 106 37.47 -26.99 14.85
C VAL A 106 38.36 -25.86 15.35
N ASN A 107 38.85 -25.99 16.59
CA ASN A 107 39.95 -25.21 17.18
C ASN A 107 39.62 -23.82 17.74
N GLY A 108 38.47 -23.64 18.40
CA GLY A 108 38.19 -22.38 19.13
C GLY A 108 38.12 -21.16 18.23
N GLN A 109 37.69 -21.37 17.01
CA GLN A 109 37.52 -20.31 16.01
C GLN A 109 36.46 -19.31 16.46
N THR A 110 36.60 -18.07 16.07
CA THR A 110 35.63 -17.03 16.29
C THR A 110 34.33 -17.31 15.50
N TRP A 111 33.22 -16.74 15.91
CA TRP A 111 31.96 -16.84 15.20
C TRP A 111 32.05 -16.47 13.70
N ASN A 112 32.97 -15.61 13.32
CA ASN A 112 33.24 -15.24 11.93
C ASN A 112 33.66 -16.45 11.08
N ASN A 113 34.44 -17.35 11.66
CA ASN A 113 34.92 -18.56 10.98
C ASN A 113 33.80 -19.60 10.80
N VAL A 114 32.80 -19.61 11.69
CA VAL A 114 31.65 -20.50 11.59
C VAL A 114 30.81 -20.19 10.35
N LEU A 115 30.58 -18.93 10.04
CA LEU A 115 29.86 -18.52 8.86
C LEU A 115 30.59 -18.80 7.56
N ALA A 116 31.93 -18.78 7.58
CA ALA A 116 32.76 -19.03 6.41
C ALA A 116 32.80 -20.49 5.95
N VAL A 117 32.42 -21.43 6.80
CA VAL A 117 32.55 -22.86 6.48
C VAL A 117 31.31 -23.38 5.72
N GLY A 118 30.74 -22.59 4.83
CA GLY A 118 29.71 -23.02 3.88
C GLY A 118 28.33 -23.20 4.48
N GLY A 119 28.03 -22.47 5.55
CA GLY A 119 26.67 -22.38 6.07
C GLY A 119 25.77 -21.60 5.13
N LYS A 120 24.82 -22.26 4.52
CA LYS A 120 23.64 -21.57 4.01
C LYS A 120 22.83 -21.16 5.23
N THR A 121 22.64 -19.87 5.44
CA THR A 121 21.67 -19.42 6.45
C THR A 121 20.27 -19.76 5.95
N PRO A 122 19.49 -20.56 6.70
CA PRO A 122 18.24 -21.12 6.18
C PRO A 122 17.17 -20.10 5.84
N HIS A 123 17.30 -18.86 6.32
CA HIS A 123 16.24 -17.87 6.26
C HIS A 123 16.49 -16.68 5.34
N VAL A 124 17.69 -16.46 4.82
CA VAL A 124 17.99 -15.23 4.06
C VAL A 124 18.70 -15.49 2.73
N GLY A 125 18.88 -16.75 2.33
CA GLY A 125 19.52 -17.09 1.05
C GLY A 125 21.00 -16.68 0.91
N VAL A 126 21.62 -16.19 1.99
CA VAL A 126 23.03 -15.78 2.01
C VAL A 126 23.88 -17.03 2.09
N SER A 127 24.63 -17.29 1.03
CA SER A 127 25.65 -18.35 1.03
C SER A 127 26.98 -17.71 1.45
N PHE A 128 27.50 -18.11 2.61
CA PHE A 128 28.85 -17.75 3.03
C PHE A 128 29.80 -18.88 2.65
N ASP A 129 30.74 -18.60 1.79
CA ASP A 129 31.85 -19.50 1.46
C ASP A 129 33.14 -19.05 2.18
N ASP A 130 34.22 -19.85 2.02
CA ASP A 130 35.49 -19.58 2.69
C ASP A 130 36.10 -18.20 2.32
N THR A 131 35.65 -17.58 1.23
CA THR A 131 36.12 -16.25 0.78
C THR A 131 35.39 -15.12 1.52
N ASN A 132 34.31 -15.41 2.24
CA ASN A 132 33.45 -14.42 2.90
C ASN A 132 33.81 -14.12 4.38
N LEU A 133 34.80 -14.76 4.96
CA LEU A 133 35.30 -14.42 6.29
C LEU A 133 35.54 -12.93 6.46
N LEU A 134 36.19 -12.33 5.47
CA LEU A 134 36.49 -10.90 5.46
C LEU A 134 35.24 -10.02 5.43
N VAL A 135 34.19 -10.49 4.77
CA VAL A 135 32.91 -9.78 4.65
C VAL A 135 32.24 -9.68 6.01
N ILE A 136 32.17 -10.78 6.73
CA ILE A 136 31.50 -10.83 8.05
C ILE A 136 32.24 -10.03 9.10
N ASP A 137 33.56 -10.11 9.10
CA ASP A 137 34.40 -9.30 10.00
C ASP A 137 34.14 -7.81 9.76
N LYS A 138 34.06 -7.39 8.50
CA LYS A 138 33.75 -6.01 8.14
C LYS A 138 32.33 -5.63 8.49
N MET A 139 31.35 -6.50 8.26
CA MET A 139 29.96 -6.27 8.68
C MET A 139 29.84 -6.08 10.20
N ALA A 140 30.64 -6.83 10.98
CA ALA A 140 30.66 -6.73 12.44
C ALA A 140 31.25 -5.38 12.93
N LEU A 141 32.04 -4.69 12.14
CA LEU A 141 32.50 -3.33 12.45
C LEU A 141 31.36 -2.30 12.31
N GLY A 142 30.38 -2.57 11.43
CA GLY A 142 29.23 -1.69 11.21
C GLY A 142 29.48 -0.55 10.22
N ASP A 143 30.69 -0.40 9.71
CA ASP A 143 31.04 0.63 8.73
C ASP A 143 30.72 0.17 7.30
N PRO A 144 30.33 1.06 6.39
CA PRO A 144 30.14 0.73 4.98
C PRO A 144 31.42 0.23 4.34
N PHE A 145 31.34 -0.79 3.51
CA PHE A 145 32.48 -1.33 2.77
C PHE A 145 32.07 -1.96 1.45
N THR A 146 33.06 -2.24 0.62
CA THR A 146 32.91 -2.98 -0.64
C THR A 146 33.75 -4.25 -0.62
N TYR A 147 33.25 -5.28 -1.31
CA TYR A 147 33.92 -6.54 -1.51
C TYR A 147 33.83 -6.96 -2.97
N VAL A 148 34.94 -7.44 -3.54
CA VAL A 148 34.97 -8.01 -4.89
C VAL A 148 35.08 -9.51 -4.77
N ASP A 149 34.09 -10.22 -5.29
CA ASP A 149 34.05 -11.68 -5.25
C ASP A 149 34.92 -12.33 -6.33
N THR A 150 34.96 -13.68 -6.33
CA THR A 150 35.75 -14.46 -7.29
C THR A 150 35.27 -14.32 -8.74
N ASN A 151 34.05 -13.86 -8.96
CA ASN A 151 33.45 -13.60 -10.28
C ASN A 151 33.65 -12.14 -10.71
N ASN A 152 34.44 -11.37 -9.93
CA ASN A 152 34.66 -9.93 -10.10
C ASN A 152 33.40 -9.08 -9.88
N LEU A 153 32.36 -9.59 -9.24
CA LEU A 153 31.21 -8.80 -8.85
C LEU A 153 31.56 -7.95 -7.62
N ILE A 154 31.09 -6.71 -7.64
CA ILE A 154 31.30 -5.79 -6.52
C ILE A 154 30.07 -5.83 -5.63
N HIS A 155 30.26 -6.22 -4.40
CA HIS A 155 29.24 -6.19 -3.36
C HIS A 155 29.43 -4.95 -2.49
N TYR A 156 28.34 -4.16 -2.41
CA TYR A 156 28.28 -3.00 -1.50
C TYR A 156 27.56 -3.42 -0.23
N TYR A 157 28.13 -3.03 0.90
CA TYR A 157 27.55 -3.26 2.21
C TYR A 157 27.48 -1.96 2.97
N GLU A 158 26.29 -1.63 3.45
CA GLU A 158 26.04 -0.50 4.34
C GLU A 158 24.84 -0.81 5.23
N SER A 159 24.85 -0.25 6.44
CA SER A 159 23.70 -0.39 7.32
C SER A 159 22.51 0.39 6.73
N ASN A 160 21.44 -0.32 6.42
CA ASN A 160 20.25 0.24 5.81
C ASN A 160 18.99 -0.13 6.61
N ASN A 161 18.14 0.86 6.86
CA ASN A 161 16.83 0.64 7.44
C ASN A 161 15.76 0.70 6.33
N TRP A 162 15.41 -0.46 5.80
CA TRP A 162 14.40 -0.58 4.75
C TRP A 162 13.05 0.01 5.14
N LEU A 163 12.67 -0.05 6.43
CA LEU A 163 11.41 0.52 6.88
C LEU A 163 11.39 2.04 6.73
N ASP A 164 12.49 2.73 7.00
CA ASP A 164 12.59 4.19 6.86
C ASP A 164 12.58 4.62 5.38
N LEU A 165 13.01 3.74 4.46
CA LEU A 165 12.93 3.98 3.03
C LEU A 165 11.52 3.77 2.46
N LEU A 166 10.76 2.87 3.07
CA LEU A 166 9.44 2.48 2.57
C LEU A 166 8.30 3.25 3.21
N TYR A 167 8.41 3.56 4.50
CA TYR A 167 7.35 4.13 5.31
C TYR A 167 7.74 5.46 5.93
N GLY A 168 6.78 6.34 6.04
CA GLY A 168 6.98 7.65 6.64
C GLY A 168 5.68 8.43 6.79
N THR A 169 5.80 9.71 7.13
CA THR A 169 4.66 10.59 7.23
C THR A 169 4.22 11.08 5.86
N THR A 170 2.95 10.89 5.56
CA THR A 170 2.28 11.39 4.35
C THR A 170 1.14 12.32 4.73
N TRP A 171 0.61 13.05 3.75
CA TRP A 171 -0.45 14.02 3.97
C TRP A 171 -1.66 13.70 3.12
N SER A 172 -2.80 13.53 3.77
CA SER A 172 -4.11 13.39 3.12
C SER A 172 -4.87 14.71 3.19
N THR A 173 -5.64 15.00 2.14
CA THR A 173 -6.47 16.21 2.09
C THR A 173 -7.90 15.87 1.73
N GLN A 174 -8.83 16.64 2.28
CA GLN A 174 -10.24 16.52 1.96
C GLN A 174 -10.86 17.92 1.85
N HIS A 175 -11.64 18.12 0.80
CA HIS A 175 -12.32 19.38 0.51
C HIS A 175 -13.77 19.12 0.16
N ASN A 176 -14.70 19.84 0.79
CA ASN A 176 -16.13 19.74 0.53
C ASN A 176 -16.73 21.12 0.42
N ILE A 177 -17.48 21.33 -0.65
CA ILE A 177 -18.28 22.53 -0.86
C ILE A 177 -19.74 22.10 -0.89
N GLY A 178 -20.57 22.73 -0.07
CA GLY A 178 -22.00 22.54 -0.03
C GLY A 178 -22.74 23.84 -0.27
N ILE A 179 -23.83 23.76 -1.01
CA ILE A 179 -24.72 24.87 -1.26
C ILE A 179 -26.16 24.41 -1.08
N GLN A 180 -26.95 25.15 -0.35
CA GLN A 180 -28.36 24.83 -0.13
C GLN A 180 -29.21 26.09 -0.11
N GLY A 181 -30.46 25.93 -0.45
CA GLY A 181 -31.41 27.03 -0.45
C GLY A 181 -32.82 26.58 -0.70
N SER A 182 -33.73 27.54 -0.60
CA SER A 182 -35.13 27.33 -0.91
C SER A 182 -35.77 28.56 -1.55
N SER A 183 -36.90 28.31 -2.23
CA SER A 183 -37.85 29.29 -2.66
C SER A 183 -39.24 28.92 -2.09
N GLU A 184 -40.27 29.61 -2.49
CA GLU A 184 -41.64 29.28 -2.05
C GLU A 184 -42.04 27.83 -2.41
N ARG A 185 -41.59 27.32 -3.58
CA ARG A 185 -41.96 26.04 -4.13
C ARG A 185 -40.84 25.04 -4.29
N ALA A 186 -39.58 25.49 -4.18
CA ALA A 186 -38.43 24.62 -4.38
C ALA A 186 -37.49 24.62 -3.15
N ARG A 187 -36.95 23.45 -2.85
CA ARG A 187 -35.87 23.23 -1.85
C ARG A 187 -34.80 22.44 -2.53
N TRP A 188 -33.58 22.87 -2.37
CA TRP A 188 -32.46 22.19 -3.04
C TRP A 188 -31.18 22.23 -2.20
N SER A 189 -30.35 21.24 -2.44
CA SER A 189 -28.97 21.19 -1.94
C SER A 189 -28.09 20.58 -2.99
N ALA A 190 -26.87 21.07 -3.11
CA ALA A 190 -25.83 20.48 -3.93
C ALA A 190 -24.51 20.44 -3.15
N SER A 191 -23.69 19.44 -3.43
CA SER A 191 -22.37 19.31 -2.83
C SER A 191 -21.36 18.77 -3.83
N LEU A 192 -20.11 19.21 -3.66
CA LEU A 192 -18.95 18.69 -4.36
C LEU A 192 -17.90 18.32 -3.30
N GLY A 193 -17.35 17.12 -3.41
CA GLY A 193 -16.32 16.60 -2.53
C GLY A 193 -15.13 16.08 -3.32
N TYR A 194 -13.95 16.36 -2.80
CA TYR A 194 -12.68 15.79 -3.23
C TYR A 194 -11.92 15.29 -2.00
N ALA A 195 -11.32 14.12 -2.11
CA ALA A 195 -10.37 13.61 -1.12
C ALA A 195 -9.18 12.96 -1.83
N ASP A 196 -8.00 13.18 -1.26
CA ASP A 196 -6.75 12.51 -1.61
C ASP A 196 -6.26 11.82 -0.33
N ASP A 197 -6.59 10.53 -0.20
CA ASP A 197 -6.23 9.70 0.95
C ASP A 197 -4.92 8.98 0.64
N ARG A 198 -3.85 9.34 1.35
CA ARG A 198 -2.51 8.77 1.19
C ARG A 198 -2.28 7.66 2.22
N SER A 199 -1.58 6.60 1.80
CA SER A 199 -1.05 5.61 2.73
C SER A 199 0.19 6.13 3.44
N VAL A 200 0.71 5.39 4.41
CA VAL A 200 1.99 5.70 5.09
C VAL A 200 3.22 5.29 4.26
N ILE A 201 3.03 4.80 3.04
CA ILE A 201 4.11 4.41 2.13
C ILE A 201 4.65 5.66 1.46
N ILE A 202 5.94 5.96 1.68
CA ILE A 202 6.63 7.10 1.06
C ILE A 202 7.44 6.70 -0.17
N ALA A 203 7.73 5.41 -0.33
CA ALA A 203 8.53 4.90 -1.43
C ALA A 203 7.89 5.12 -2.81
N THR A 204 6.58 5.26 -2.87
CA THR A 204 5.82 5.42 -4.11
C THR A 204 4.56 6.23 -3.89
N ASP A 205 3.97 6.72 -4.97
CA ASP A 205 2.69 7.40 -4.94
C ASP A 205 1.58 6.36 -4.76
N ASP A 206 1.19 6.10 -3.50
CA ASP A 206 0.14 5.15 -3.13
C ASP A 206 -1.00 5.86 -2.40
N GLY A 207 -2.20 5.70 -2.92
CA GLY A 207 -3.35 6.37 -2.34
C GLY A 207 -4.66 6.16 -3.09
N ILE A 208 -5.68 6.82 -2.56
CA ILE A 208 -7.04 6.77 -3.08
C ILE A 208 -7.56 8.19 -3.27
N LYS A 209 -7.86 8.54 -4.51
CA LYS A 209 -8.57 9.80 -4.83
C LYS A 209 -10.06 9.53 -4.94
N LYS A 210 -10.87 10.39 -4.31
CA LYS A 210 -12.33 10.30 -4.33
C LYS A 210 -12.92 11.62 -4.82
N TYR A 211 -13.86 11.51 -5.74
CA TYR A 211 -14.65 12.62 -6.26
C TYR A 211 -16.11 12.32 -6.01
N ASN A 212 -16.82 13.26 -5.42
CA ASN A 212 -18.24 13.12 -5.13
C ASN A 212 -18.99 14.37 -5.61
N ALA A 213 -20.12 14.16 -6.25
CA ALA A 213 -21.04 15.23 -6.57
C ALA A 213 -22.46 14.75 -6.22
N ARG A 214 -23.23 15.59 -5.56
CA ARG A 214 -24.60 15.27 -5.17
C ARG A 214 -25.51 16.48 -5.38
N MET A 215 -26.74 16.20 -5.81
CA MET A 215 -27.79 17.20 -5.88
C MET A 215 -29.10 16.58 -5.39
N ASN A 216 -29.78 17.25 -4.49
CA ASN A 216 -31.14 16.96 -4.07
C ASN A 216 -32.01 18.16 -4.40
N ALA A 217 -33.18 17.92 -4.97
CA ALA A 217 -34.16 18.94 -5.24
C ALA A 217 -35.56 18.43 -4.95
N ASP A 218 -36.32 19.19 -4.20
CA ASP A 218 -37.75 18.97 -3.96
C ASP A 218 -38.48 20.15 -4.57
N TYR A 219 -39.52 19.87 -5.36
CA TYR A 219 -40.36 20.88 -6.03
C TYR A 219 -41.82 20.65 -5.78
N ASP A 220 -42.52 21.62 -5.19
CA ASP A 220 -43.94 21.62 -4.96
C ASP A 220 -44.66 22.02 -6.27
N ILE A 221 -45.00 21.02 -7.14
CA ILE A 221 -45.69 21.26 -8.42
C ILE A 221 -47.02 21.94 -8.12
N THR A 222 -47.74 21.41 -7.13
CA THR A 222 -48.97 21.99 -6.56
C THR A 222 -48.95 21.82 -5.03
N LYS A 223 -49.95 22.31 -4.32
CA LYS A 223 -50.07 22.12 -2.87
C LYS A 223 -50.22 20.64 -2.46
N TRP A 224 -50.67 19.78 -3.39
CA TRP A 224 -50.90 18.35 -3.14
C TRP A 224 -49.97 17.44 -3.92
N LEU A 225 -49.12 17.95 -4.81
CA LEU A 225 -48.23 17.18 -5.66
C LEU A 225 -46.79 17.67 -5.53
N VAL A 226 -45.91 16.80 -5.02
CA VAL A 226 -44.48 17.09 -4.79
C VAL A 226 -43.63 16.18 -5.63
N PHE A 227 -42.66 16.73 -6.31
CA PHE A 227 -41.60 16.02 -7.03
C PHE A 227 -40.31 16.11 -6.26
N ASN A 228 -39.66 14.95 -6.03
CA ASN A 228 -38.36 14.86 -5.39
C ASN A 228 -37.38 14.28 -6.38
N MET A 229 -36.19 14.84 -6.49
CA MET A 229 -35.08 14.39 -7.32
C MET A 229 -33.80 14.25 -6.51
N ASN A 230 -33.09 13.16 -6.73
CA ASN A 230 -31.77 12.94 -6.16
C ASN A 230 -30.82 12.47 -7.27
N ILE A 231 -29.72 13.15 -7.43
CA ILE A 231 -28.63 12.78 -8.34
C ILE A 231 -27.35 12.67 -7.50
N SER A 232 -26.60 11.60 -7.70
CA SER A 232 -25.28 11.48 -7.10
C SER A 232 -24.31 10.80 -8.07
N TYR A 233 -23.11 11.31 -8.06
CA TYR A 233 -21.94 10.74 -8.73
C TYR A 233 -20.85 10.53 -7.71
N SER A 234 -20.22 9.39 -7.74
CA SER A 234 -18.99 9.11 -6.99
C SER A 234 -17.99 8.39 -7.88
N ASN A 235 -16.74 8.80 -7.80
CA ASN A 235 -15.61 8.12 -8.42
C ASN A 235 -14.55 7.91 -7.34
N ARG A 236 -14.06 6.67 -7.23
CA ARG A 236 -12.98 6.25 -6.37
C ARG A 236 -11.88 5.69 -7.25
N TYR A 237 -10.77 6.39 -7.32
CA TYR A 237 -9.58 6.00 -8.05
C TYR A 237 -8.50 5.56 -7.07
N LYS A 238 -8.10 4.29 -7.12
CA LYS A 238 -6.97 3.73 -6.38
C LYS A 238 -5.81 3.54 -7.34
N ASP A 239 -4.62 3.98 -6.93
CA ASP A 239 -3.37 3.74 -7.63
C ASP A 239 -2.35 3.21 -6.61
N SER A 240 -1.82 2.01 -6.84
CA SER A 240 -0.90 1.34 -5.93
C SER A 240 0.21 0.62 -6.72
N PRO A 241 1.37 0.36 -6.10
CA PRO A 241 2.35 -0.54 -6.71
C PRO A 241 1.71 -1.88 -7.03
N LEU A 242 2.09 -2.48 -8.15
CA LEU A 242 1.61 -3.81 -8.53
C LEU A 242 2.27 -4.88 -7.67
N ASP A 243 3.59 -4.82 -7.57
CA ASP A 243 4.39 -5.65 -6.68
C ASP A 243 4.43 -4.90 -5.33
N GLY A 244 3.45 -5.19 -4.49
CA GLY A 244 3.28 -4.56 -3.19
C GLY A 244 4.08 -5.25 -2.09
N LEU A 245 3.74 -4.86 -0.87
CA LEU A 245 4.31 -5.41 0.37
C LEU A 245 3.67 -6.77 0.75
N ASP A 246 3.13 -7.51 -0.21
CA ASP A 246 2.62 -8.85 0.04
C ASP A 246 3.79 -9.82 0.29
N GLY A 247 3.64 -10.62 1.29
CA GLY A 247 4.53 -11.52 2.03
C GLY A 247 5.80 -12.09 1.40
N ASN A 248 5.97 -12.05 0.08
CA ASN A 248 7.16 -12.56 -0.60
C ASN A 248 8.17 -11.47 -1.02
N ASN A 249 7.77 -10.19 -0.99
CA ASN A 249 8.59 -9.05 -1.37
C ASN A 249 8.50 -7.91 -0.32
N SER A 250 8.10 -8.25 0.90
CA SER A 250 8.04 -7.25 1.96
C SER A 250 9.45 -6.91 2.40
N GLY A 251 9.89 -5.68 2.13
CA GLY A 251 11.18 -5.15 2.57
C GLY A 251 11.45 -5.21 4.08
N MET A 252 10.51 -5.79 4.84
CA MET A 252 10.70 -6.08 6.27
C MET A 252 11.69 -7.22 6.53
N TYR A 253 11.95 -8.08 5.54
CA TYR A 253 12.82 -9.25 5.70
C TYR A 253 14.13 -9.16 4.93
N ASP A 254 14.39 -8.04 4.26
CA ASP A 254 15.63 -7.88 3.54
C ASP A 254 16.80 -7.58 4.49
N ALA A 255 17.97 -8.04 4.09
CA ALA A 255 19.18 -7.85 4.90
C ALA A 255 19.47 -6.37 5.14
N PRO A 256 19.64 -5.93 6.37
CA PRO A 256 19.93 -4.54 6.71
C PRO A 256 21.31 -4.08 6.25
N ALA A 257 22.06 -4.95 5.58
CA ALA A 257 23.40 -4.71 5.07
C ALA A 257 23.43 -4.35 3.57
N ALA A 258 22.26 -4.30 2.90
CA ALA A 258 22.18 -4.02 1.47
C ALA A 258 21.82 -2.55 1.21
N PRO A 259 22.59 -1.81 0.38
CA PRO A 259 22.18 -0.48 -0.07
C PRO A 259 20.98 -0.57 -1.03
N ALA A 260 20.18 0.49 -1.09
CA ALA A 260 19.07 0.58 -2.01
C ALA A 260 19.49 0.88 -3.45
N TYR A 261 20.59 1.60 -3.59
CA TYR A 261 21.13 2.07 -4.87
C TYR A 261 22.62 1.80 -4.99
N THR A 262 23.07 1.64 -6.23
CA THR A 262 24.50 1.68 -6.56
C THR A 262 25.03 3.11 -6.45
N PRO A 263 26.35 3.33 -6.38
CA PRO A 263 26.93 4.67 -6.47
C PRO A 263 26.57 5.43 -7.75
N SER A 264 26.20 4.73 -8.82
CA SER A 264 25.72 5.32 -10.08
C SER A 264 24.25 5.73 -10.03
N GLY A 265 23.54 5.45 -8.93
CA GLY A 265 22.14 5.80 -8.73
C GLY A 265 21.11 4.81 -9.31
N ASN A 266 21.55 3.65 -9.79
CA ASN A 266 20.66 2.58 -10.22
C ASN A 266 20.18 1.77 -9.01
N TYR A 267 19.01 1.14 -9.09
CA TYR A 267 18.60 0.17 -8.06
C TYR A 267 19.64 -0.93 -7.97
N TYR A 268 20.08 -1.23 -6.75
CA TYR A 268 21.10 -2.23 -6.54
C TYR A 268 20.51 -3.65 -6.66
N ASP A 269 21.12 -4.49 -7.52
CA ASP A 269 20.82 -5.91 -7.61
C ASP A 269 21.62 -6.65 -6.55
N PHE A 270 21.00 -6.87 -5.41
CA PHE A 270 21.62 -7.60 -4.33
C PHE A 270 21.40 -9.10 -4.53
N TYR A 271 22.37 -9.75 -5.16
CA TYR A 271 22.35 -11.18 -5.51
C TYR A 271 21.99 -12.11 -4.35
N VAL A 272 22.18 -11.66 -3.14
CA VAL A 272 22.06 -12.46 -1.92
C VAL A 272 20.64 -12.44 -1.34
N CYS A 273 19.91 -11.36 -1.49
CA CYS A 273 18.60 -11.15 -0.87
C CYS A 273 17.44 -11.07 -1.87
N GLY A 274 17.71 -11.21 -3.15
CA GLY A 274 16.67 -11.08 -4.17
C GLY A 274 16.41 -9.62 -4.59
N ARG A 275 15.18 -9.31 -4.98
CA ARG A 275 14.82 -7.99 -5.49
C ARG A 275 14.79 -6.96 -4.37
N SER A 276 15.36 -5.79 -4.62
CA SER A 276 15.15 -4.62 -3.76
C SER A 276 13.64 -4.31 -3.69
N PRO A 277 13.03 -4.26 -2.50
CA PRO A 277 11.60 -3.93 -2.36
C PRO A 277 11.30 -2.53 -2.90
N LEU A 278 12.26 -1.62 -2.79
CA LEU A 278 12.16 -0.26 -3.30
C LEU A 278 12.05 -0.26 -4.83
N SER A 279 12.87 -1.05 -5.53
CA SER A 279 12.83 -1.16 -7.00
C SER A 279 11.51 -1.76 -7.47
N ALA A 280 11.03 -2.80 -6.81
CA ALA A 280 9.75 -3.44 -7.12
C ALA A 280 8.58 -2.45 -6.97
N MET A 281 8.55 -1.68 -5.90
CA MET A 281 7.48 -0.71 -5.63
C MET A 281 7.54 0.51 -6.55
N GLN A 282 8.72 1.04 -6.84
CA GLN A 282 8.88 2.26 -7.63
C GLN A 282 8.81 2.01 -9.14
N ALA A 283 9.39 0.91 -9.60
CA ALA A 283 9.58 0.62 -11.02
C ALA A 283 8.85 -0.62 -11.53
N GLY A 284 8.37 -1.51 -10.66
CA GLY A 284 7.79 -2.82 -11.02
C GLY A 284 6.43 -2.79 -11.70
N GLY A 285 5.78 -1.64 -11.73
CA GLY A 285 4.46 -1.45 -12.34
C GLY A 285 3.38 -0.97 -11.37
N ARG A 286 2.16 -0.82 -11.88
CA ARG A 286 1.04 -0.23 -11.12
C ARG A 286 -0.23 -1.04 -11.27
N ALA A 287 -0.98 -1.14 -10.19
CA ALA A 287 -2.36 -1.60 -10.17
C ALA A 287 -3.29 -0.40 -9.97
N LYS A 288 -4.11 -0.12 -10.97
CA LYS A 288 -5.07 0.98 -10.98
C LYS A 288 -6.48 0.43 -10.94
N GLN A 289 -7.29 0.93 -10.03
CA GLN A 289 -8.70 0.57 -9.93
C GLN A 289 -9.54 1.83 -9.89
N GLU A 290 -10.50 1.91 -10.79
CA GLU A 290 -11.47 2.98 -10.86
C GLU A 290 -12.86 2.40 -10.63
N PHE A 291 -13.56 2.93 -9.64
CA PHE A 291 -14.90 2.56 -9.32
C PHE A 291 -15.81 3.78 -9.37
N GLU A 292 -16.67 3.82 -10.39
CA GLU A 292 -17.64 4.88 -10.60
C GLU A 292 -19.05 4.42 -10.24
N THR A 293 -19.80 5.28 -9.63
CA THR A 293 -21.23 5.10 -9.42
C THR A 293 -21.98 6.37 -9.81
N PHE A 294 -22.86 6.24 -10.76
CA PHE A 294 -23.87 7.26 -11.05
C PHE A 294 -25.23 6.78 -10.56
N ARG A 295 -25.92 7.61 -9.80
CA ARG A 295 -27.27 7.32 -9.31
C ARG A 295 -28.20 8.48 -9.57
N TYR A 296 -29.33 8.16 -10.14
CA TYR A 296 -30.45 9.06 -10.32
C TYR A 296 -31.70 8.44 -9.70
N SER A 297 -32.43 9.18 -8.90
CA SER A 297 -33.74 8.76 -8.41
C SER A 297 -34.68 9.93 -8.37
N ASN A 298 -35.94 9.65 -8.69
CA ASN A 298 -37.03 10.58 -8.53
C ASN A 298 -38.21 9.93 -7.81
N THR A 299 -39.00 10.75 -7.16
CA THR A 299 -40.21 10.33 -6.46
C THR A 299 -41.27 11.39 -6.66
N LEU A 300 -42.42 10.98 -7.12
CA LEU A 300 -43.63 11.81 -7.19
C LEU A 300 -44.57 11.41 -6.06
N THR A 301 -44.93 12.37 -5.23
CA THR A 301 -45.80 12.17 -4.09
C THR A 301 -47.06 13.02 -4.25
N ALA A 302 -48.21 12.38 -4.28
CA ALA A 302 -49.52 13.04 -4.37
C ALA A 302 -50.33 12.84 -3.08
N GLN A 303 -50.70 13.90 -2.39
CA GLN A 303 -51.66 13.89 -1.28
C GLN A 303 -53.06 14.04 -1.85
N LEU A 304 -53.73 12.92 -2.08
CA LEU A 304 -55.03 12.88 -2.76
C LEU A 304 -56.16 13.33 -1.83
N THR A 305 -56.10 12.93 -0.56
CA THR A 305 -57.02 13.37 0.50
C THR A 305 -56.22 13.58 1.78
N LYS A 306 -56.85 13.97 2.89
CA LYS A 306 -56.21 14.10 4.19
C LYS A 306 -55.53 12.79 4.65
N ASP A 307 -56.14 11.65 4.29
CA ASP A 307 -55.75 10.33 4.76
C ASP A 307 -55.14 9.43 3.66
N LEU A 308 -55.20 9.86 2.37
CA LEU A 308 -54.74 9.09 1.23
C LEU A 308 -53.59 9.76 0.51
N LYS A 309 -52.46 9.06 0.51
CA LYS A 309 -51.22 9.47 -0.15
C LYS A 309 -50.80 8.42 -1.21
N ALA A 310 -50.51 8.85 -2.42
CA ALA A 310 -49.97 8.02 -3.47
C ALA A 310 -48.52 8.43 -3.72
N THR A 311 -47.62 7.45 -3.90
CA THR A 311 -46.19 7.69 -4.17
C THR A 311 -45.72 6.77 -5.29
N GLY A 312 -45.11 7.36 -6.32
CA GLY A 312 -44.43 6.66 -7.40
C GLY A 312 -42.95 7.02 -7.41
N SER A 313 -42.05 6.03 -7.52
CA SER A 313 -40.61 6.24 -7.53
C SER A 313 -39.96 5.51 -8.70
N MET A 314 -38.93 6.15 -9.27
CA MET A 314 -38.07 5.55 -10.28
C MET A 314 -36.58 5.79 -9.86
N SER A 315 -35.78 4.76 -10.01
CA SER A 315 -34.33 4.85 -9.73
C SER A 315 -33.54 4.21 -10.85
N PHE A 316 -32.43 4.85 -11.20
CA PHE A 316 -31.43 4.35 -12.13
C PHE A 316 -30.06 4.38 -11.44
N ILE A 317 -29.32 3.27 -11.52
CA ILE A 317 -27.98 3.14 -10.98
C ILE A 317 -27.11 2.56 -12.09
N LYS A 318 -25.95 3.21 -12.29
CA LYS A 318 -24.90 2.70 -13.16
C LYS A 318 -23.63 2.61 -12.34
N ASN A 319 -23.10 1.41 -12.24
CA ASN A 319 -21.78 1.14 -11.68
C ASN A 319 -20.83 0.76 -12.81
N ASN A 320 -19.60 1.23 -12.72
CA ASN A 320 -18.51 0.88 -13.61
C ASN A 320 -17.27 0.62 -12.74
N ASN A 321 -16.69 -0.57 -12.88
CA ASN A 321 -15.46 -0.96 -12.17
C ASN A 321 -14.43 -1.35 -13.22
N VAL A 322 -13.34 -0.59 -13.27
CA VAL A 322 -12.24 -0.83 -14.20
C VAL A 322 -10.99 -1.09 -13.40
N GLN A 323 -10.39 -2.25 -13.60
CA GLN A 323 -9.11 -2.60 -13.03
C GLN A 323 -8.09 -2.75 -14.16
N THR A 324 -6.96 -2.08 -14.01
CA THR A 324 -5.85 -2.15 -14.95
C THR A 324 -4.57 -2.43 -14.18
N GLU A 325 -3.90 -3.51 -14.53
CA GLU A 325 -2.60 -3.87 -13.99
C GLU A 325 -1.58 -3.86 -15.12
N TYR A 326 -0.42 -3.29 -14.86
CA TYR A 326 0.68 -3.35 -15.80
C TYR A 326 2.00 -3.51 -15.06
N LYS A 327 2.81 -4.46 -15.53
CA LYS A 327 4.21 -4.62 -15.13
C LYS A 327 5.06 -3.76 -16.06
N THR A 328 6.02 -3.08 -15.46
CA THR A 328 6.99 -2.27 -16.20
C THR A 328 8.31 -2.99 -16.21
N THR A 329 8.98 -3.04 -17.36
CA THR A 329 10.37 -3.47 -17.42
C THR A 329 11.24 -2.38 -16.81
N TYR A 330 12.09 -2.75 -15.88
CA TYR A 330 13.05 -1.85 -15.27
C TYR A 330 14.41 -2.53 -15.14
N TYR A 331 15.42 -1.76 -14.78
CA TYR A 331 16.79 -2.22 -14.71
C TYR A 331 17.32 -2.06 -13.29
N VAL A 332 18.17 -3.01 -12.90
CA VAL A 332 18.94 -2.98 -11.65
C VAL A 332 20.41 -3.03 -11.98
N GLY A 333 21.22 -2.31 -11.21
CA GLY A 333 22.65 -2.24 -11.39
C GLY A 333 23.36 -3.43 -10.75
N ALA A 334 24.17 -4.11 -11.52
CA ALA A 334 25.08 -5.16 -11.08
C ALA A 334 26.52 -4.69 -11.33
N PRO A 335 27.16 -4.04 -10.37
CA PRO A 335 28.51 -3.52 -10.52
C PRO A 335 29.54 -4.65 -10.52
N TYR A 336 30.54 -4.53 -11.37
CA TYR A 336 31.65 -5.47 -11.45
C TYR A 336 32.99 -4.77 -11.62
N ALA A 337 34.04 -5.42 -11.12
CA ALA A 337 35.39 -4.93 -11.15
C ALA A 337 36.07 -5.28 -12.48
N VAL A 338 36.75 -4.29 -13.04
CA VAL A 338 37.64 -4.44 -14.18
C VAL A 338 39.02 -3.88 -13.83
N ASN A 339 40.04 -4.22 -14.60
CA ASN A 339 41.42 -3.78 -14.37
C ASN A 339 41.92 -4.04 -12.93
N ILE A 340 41.62 -5.27 -12.45
CA ILE A 340 41.85 -5.65 -11.06
C ILE A 340 43.36 -5.76 -10.78
N GLU A 341 43.83 -5.00 -9.82
CA GLU A 341 45.18 -5.08 -9.28
C GLU A 341 45.19 -5.96 -8.03
N LYS A 342 46.15 -6.89 -7.95
CA LYS A 342 46.31 -7.79 -6.81
C LYS A 342 47.71 -7.63 -6.22
N ASN A 343 47.82 -7.74 -4.88
CA ASN A 343 49.10 -7.81 -4.20
C ASN A 343 49.77 -9.19 -4.35
N GLY A 344 50.96 -9.35 -3.78
CA GLY A 344 51.68 -10.60 -3.81
C GLY A 344 51.02 -11.80 -3.14
N ASN A 345 50.00 -11.55 -2.32
CA ASN A 345 49.19 -12.55 -1.63
C ASN A 345 47.86 -12.87 -2.39
N GLY A 346 47.64 -12.24 -3.55
CA GLY A 346 46.43 -12.43 -4.34
C GLY A 346 45.22 -11.57 -3.92
N GLU A 347 45.40 -10.68 -2.91
CA GLU A 347 44.34 -9.78 -2.44
C GLU A 347 44.13 -8.62 -3.43
N VAL A 348 42.90 -8.22 -3.66
CA VAL A 348 42.55 -7.09 -4.52
C VAL A 348 42.93 -5.78 -3.83
N ILE A 349 43.78 -5.01 -4.45
CA ILE A 349 44.29 -3.73 -3.94
C ILE A 349 43.82 -2.52 -4.76
N GLY A 350 43.30 -2.76 -5.97
CA GLY A 350 42.75 -1.74 -6.84
C GLY A 350 41.91 -2.33 -7.94
N TYR A 351 40.92 -1.59 -8.41
CA TYR A 351 40.06 -1.95 -9.54
C TYR A 351 39.30 -0.73 -10.06
N ASP A 352 38.90 -0.79 -11.31
CA ASP A 352 37.93 0.11 -11.87
C ASP A 352 36.51 -0.49 -11.76
N VAL A 353 35.52 0.35 -11.54
CA VAL A 353 34.11 -0.07 -11.45
C VAL A 353 33.48 0.06 -12.82
N ASN A 354 32.86 -1.01 -13.29
CA ASN A 354 31.91 -1.00 -14.38
C ASN A 354 30.56 -1.52 -13.87
N GLU A 355 29.48 -1.20 -14.54
CA GLU A 355 28.14 -1.59 -14.10
C GLU A 355 27.37 -2.18 -15.26
N GLN A 356 26.87 -3.40 -15.06
CA GLN A 356 25.92 -4.03 -15.96
C GLN A 356 24.50 -3.75 -15.47
N LEU A 357 23.61 -3.43 -16.39
CA LEU A 357 22.19 -3.28 -16.10
C LEU A 357 21.46 -4.58 -16.40
N ASN A 358 20.91 -5.21 -15.37
CA ASN A 358 20.12 -6.40 -15.48
C ASN A 358 18.64 -6.03 -15.64
N VAL A 359 17.96 -6.72 -16.58
CA VAL A 359 16.52 -6.51 -16.83
C VAL A 359 15.69 -7.24 -15.79
N VAL A 360 14.78 -6.52 -15.17
CA VAL A 360 13.78 -7.07 -14.26
C VAL A 360 12.39 -6.80 -14.81
N ASN A 361 11.51 -7.80 -14.72
CA ASN A 361 10.14 -7.79 -15.26
C ASN A 361 10.06 -7.56 -16.78
N ALA A 362 9.72 -8.60 -17.53
CA ALA A 362 9.18 -8.40 -18.87
C ALA A 362 7.79 -7.78 -18.71
N GLY A 363 7.63 -6.54 -19.16
CA GLY A 363 6.38 -5.79 -18.99
C GLY A 363 5.17 -6.57 -19.55
N THR A 364 4.12 -6.69 -18.73
CA THR A 364 2.83 -7.28 -19.09
C THR A 364 1.72 -6.31 -18.72
N LYS A 365 0.61 -6.35 -19.46
CA LYS A 365 -0.59 -5.56 -19.15
C LYS A 365 -1.79 -6.49 -19.07
N SER A 366 -2.56 -6.38 -17.99
CA SER A 366 -3.87 -7.01 -17.86
C SER A 366 -4.95 -5.94 -17.68
N TYR A 367 -6.15 -6.25 -18.12
CA TYR A 367 -7.30 -5.36 -18.06
C TYR A 367 -8.53 -6.16 -17.69
N ALA A 368 -9.28 -5.71 -16.70
CA ALA A 368 -10.57 -6.25 -16.34
C ALA A 368 -11.59 -5.11 -16.19
N GLN A 369 -12.79 -5.31 -16.70
CA GLN A 369 -13.92 -4.38 -16.57
C GLN A 369 -15.16 -5.17 -16.14
N GLU A 370 -15.84 -4.72 -15.09
CA GLU A 370 -17.11 -5.27 -14.58
C GLU A 370 -18.21 -4.22 -14.53
#